data_e52cd5f380a4bb17cad5ecfc4ae3f45b
#
_entry.id   e52cd5f380a4bb17cad5ecfc4ae3f45b
#
_cell.length_a   1.000
_cell.length_b   1.000
_cell.length_c   1.000
_cell.angle_alpha   90.00
_cell.angle_beta   90.00
_cell.angle_gamma   90.00
#
_symmetry.space_group_name_H-M   'P 1'
#
loop_
_entity.id
_entity.type
_entity.pdbx_description
1 polymer ?
#
loop_
_entity_poly.entity_id
_entity_poly.type
_entity_poly.pdbx_seq_one_letter_code
_entity_poly.pdbx_strand_id
1 'polypeptide(L)'
;MSKRTDLREIQRLTEDAAVDARKLLIQADNLPPGTFQKMLEELCGSFEDTALQLRRLCEQQSPGTGGYKRGRALRPLEVVGSVERIGIDWLHIRINTLLPHCRFQPPTWLTETLVELLDAYEACGGQLPHFKSALLVIEEYSDVDGRHIFDQDNKGWKAVSNAIKGRVIPDDDQYTLSVAMLSTRSCQNVCHITVLDMKDAPDFFSARSGDYSVTGLY
;
A
#
# COMPACT_ATOMS: atom_id res chain seq x y z
N MET A 1 -24.61 5.10 9.77
CA MET A 1 -24.21 5.02 11.19
C MET A 1 -24.22 6.41 11.81
N SER A 2 -24.36 6.53 13.14
CA SER A 2 -24.38 7.85 13.79
C SER A 2 -22.96 8.34 14.01
N LYS A 3 -22.67 9.63 13.75
CA LYS A 3 -21.37 10.30 14.03
C LYS A 3 -20.83 9.96 15.44
N ARG A 4 -21.74 9.79 16.39
CA ARG A 4 -21.39 9.47 17.77
C ARG A 4 -20.91 8.03 17.95
N THR A 5 -21.40 7.11 17.10
CA THR A 5 -20.98 5.70 17.10
C THR A 5 -19.58 5.58 16.51
N ASP A 6 -19.31 6.30 15.40
CA ASP A 6 -18.01 6.28 14.74
C ASP A 6 -16.91 6.89 15.62
N LEU A 7 -17.23 8.00 16.31
CA LEU A 7 -16.29 8.62 17.26
C LEU A 7 -16.01 7.74 18.50
N ARG A 8 -17.01 6.98 18.98
CA ARG A 8 -16.80 6.03 20.08
C ARG A 8 -15.90 4.87 19.67
N GLU A 9 -16.04 4.39 18.44
CA GLU A 9 -15.18 3.34 17.90
C GLU A 9 -13.72 3.82 17.78
N ILE A 10 -13.51 5.02 17.24
CA ILE A 10 -12.19 5.65 17.15
C ILE A 10 -11.58 5.84 18.55
N GLN A 11 -12.39 6.30 19.53
CA GLN A 11 -11.94 6.44 20.92
C GLN A 11 -11.48 5.08 21.47
N ARG A 12 -12.28 4.03 21.30
CA ARG A 12 -11.95 2.67 21.75
C ARG A 12 -10.62 2.19 21.15
N LEU A 13 -10.44 2.31 19.84
CA LEU A 13 -9.20 1.91 19.16
C LEU A 13 -7.98 2.69 19.66
N THR A 14 -8.14 3.98 19.91
CA THR A 14 -7.06 4.82 20.46
C THR A 14 -6.69 4.40 21.89
N GLU A 15 -7.68 4.07 22.71
CA GLU A 15 -7.47 3.59 24.09
C GLU A 15 -6.78 2.22 24.08
N ASP A 16 -7.22 1.29 23.23
CA ASP A 16 -6.60 -0.03 23.06
C ASP A 16 -5.13 0.10 22.64
N ALA A 17 -4.82 0.93 21.62
CA ALA A 17 -3.46 1.19 21.19
C ALA A 17 -2.60 1.84 22.28
N ALA A 18 -3.17 2.75 23.09
CA ALA A 18 -2.46 3.35 24.21
C ALA A 18 -2.15 2.34 25.33
N VAL A 19 -3.04 1.37 25.56
CA VAL A 19 -2.80 0.25 26.51
C VAL A 19 -1.65 -0.62 26.00
N ASP A 20 -1.64 -0.98 24.73
CA ASP A 20 -0.60 -1.82 24.15
C ASP A 20 0.76 -1.11 24.10
N ALA A 21 0.78 0.20 23.83
CA ALA A 21 1.99 1.02 23.94
C ALA A 21 2.57 1.01 25.36
N ARG A 22 1.70 1.10 26.39
CA ARG A 22 2.14 1.01 27.80
C ARG A 22 2.67 -0.38 28.16
N LYS A 23 2.04 -1.46 27.70
CA LYS A 23 2.55 -2.82 27.89
C LYS A 23 3.92 -2.97 27.27
N LEU A 24 4.08 -2.51 26.04
CA LEU A 24 5.35 -2.56 25.33
C LEU A 24 6.44 -1.77 26.08
N LEU A 25 6.13 -0.57 26.58
CA LEU A 25 7.05 0.25 27.37
C LEU A 25 7.50 -0.47 28.63
N ILE A 26 6.59 -1.10 29.38
CA ILE A 26 6.89 -1.82 30.64
C ILE A 26 7.77 -3.05 30.38
N GLN A 27 7.59 -3.70 29.25
CA GLN A 27 8.23 -4.97 28.92
C GLN A 27 9.48 -4.81 28.04
N ALA A 28 9.79 -3.60 27.56
CA ALA A 28 10.81 -3.34 26.53
C ALA A 28 12.17 -3.97 26.83
N ASP A 29 12.64 -3.85 28.06
CA ASP A 29 13.95 -4.36 28.48
C ASP A 29 13.99 -5.88 28.72
N ASN A 30 12.82 -6.53 28.82
CA ASN A 30 12.70 -7.95 29.17
C ASN A 30 12.25 -8.82 27.99
N LEU A 31 11.88 -8.23 26.86
CA LEU A 31 11.41 -8.96 25.68
C LEU A 31 12.57 -9.38 24.77
N PRO A 32 12.54 -10.60 24.23
CA PRO A 32 13.43 -10.95 23.14
C PRO A 32 13.28 -9.98 21.97
N PRO A 33 14.38 -9.62 21.25
CA PRO A 33 14.32 -8.61 20.18
C PRO A 33 13.26 -8.88 19.12
N GLY A 34 13.06 -10.13 18.70
CA GLY A 34 12.03 -10.50 17.72
C GLY A 34 10.59 -10.34 18.23
N THR A 35 10.36 -10.57 19.53
CA THR A 35 9.03 -10.38 20.15
C THR A 35 8.74 -8.89 20.33
N PHE A 36 9.72 -8.10 20.74
CA PHE A 36 9.59 -6.64 20.83
C PHE A 36 9.27 -6.03 19.47
N GLN A 37 9.99 -6.42 18.42
CA GLN A 37 9.77 -5.94 17.07
C GLN A 37 8.35 -6.27 16.59
N LYS A 38 7.88 -7.50 16.79
CA LYS A 38 6.53 -7.90 16.41
C LYS A 38 5.45 -7.06 17.11
N MET A 39 5.58 -6.87 18.42
CA MET A 39 4.64 -6.04 19.19
C MET A 39 4.65 -4.58 18.75
N LEU A 40 5.82 -4.05 18.36
CA LEU A 40 5.93 -2.70 17.83
C LEU A 40 5.23 -2.56 16.48
N GLU A 41 5.34 -3.55 15.61
CA GLU A 41 4.64 -3.59 14.31
C GLU A 41 3.13 -3.71 14.48
N GLU A 42 2.66 -4.55 15.39
CA GLU A 42 1.23 -4.66 15.75
C GLU A 42 0.69 -3.31 16.27
N LEU A 43 1.47 -2.62 17.09
CA LEU A 43 1.11 -1.29 17.60
C LEU A 43 1.06 -0.25 16.47
N CYS A 44 2.02 -0.25 15.56
CA CYS A 44 1.99 0.62 14.37
C CYS A 44 0.73 0.38 13.54
N GLY A 45 0.39 -0.88 13.25
CA GLY A 45 -0.84 -1.24 12.52
C GLY A 45 -2.09 -0.69 13.21
N SER A 46 -2.20 -0.81 14.52
CA SER A 46 -3.34 -0.29 15.29
C SER A 46 -3.50 1.23 15.18
N PHE A 47 -2.39 1.98 15.18
CA PHE A 47 -2.43 3.42 14.96
C PHE A 47 -2.77 3.80 13.52
N GLU A 48 -2.29 3.05 12.54
CA GLU A 48 -2.61 3.25 11.12
C GLU A 48 -4.11 3.02 10.87
N ASP A 49 -4.69 1.93 11.38
CA ASP A 49 -6.11 1.64 11.28
C ASP A 49 -6.97 2.74 11.93
N THR A 50 -6.57 3.22 13.10
CA THR A 50 -7.25 4.32 13.78
C THR A 50 -7.20 5.60 12.95
N ALA A 51 -6.04 5.91 12.36
CA ALA A 51 -5.87 7.08 11.51
C ALA A 51 -6.74 7.00 10.24
N LEU A 52 -6.87 5.80 9.64
CA LEU A 52 -7.74 5.58 8.48
C LEU A 52 -9.21 5.79 8.81
N GLN A 53 -9.68 5.27 9.93
CA GLN A 53 -11.09 5.47 10.35
C GLN A 53 -11.39 6.94 10.62
N LEU A 54 -10.46 7.67 11.24
CA LEU A 54 -10.56 9.12 11.42
C LEU A 54 -10.67 9.85 10.07
N ARG A 55 -9.89 9.47 9.08
CA ARG A 55 -9.94 10.07 7.73
C ARG A 55 -11.29 9.82 7.08
N ARG A 56 -11.75 8.55 7.05
CA ARG A 56 -13.08 8.19 6.51
C ARG A 56 -14.19 9.04 7.16
N LEU A 57 -14.12 9.24 8.48
CA LEU A 57 -15.09 10.08 9.17
C LEU A 57 -14.99 11.55 8.74
N CYS A 58 -13.80 12.10 8.59
CA CYS A 58 -13.58 13.45 8.09
C CYS A 58 -14.14 13.64 6.68
N GLU A 59 -13.91 12.70 5.78
CA GLU A 59 -14.42 12.73 4.41
C GLU A 59 -15.96 12.69 4.37
N GLN A 60 -16.57 11.80 5.15
CA GLN A 60 -18.04 11.71 5.26
C GLN A 60 -18.69 13.00 5.79
N GLN A 61 -17.97 13.80 6.58
CA GLN A 61 -18.48 15.03 7.14
C GLN A 61 -18.27 16.28 6.26
N SER A 62 -17.50 16.17 5.18
CA SER A 62 -17.17 17.25 4.25
C SER A 62 -17.62 16.95 2.81
N PRO A 63 -18.86 16.53 2.56
CA PRO A 63 -19.32 16.27 1.20
C PRO A 63 -19.38 17.59 0.40
N GLY A 64 -18.53 17.70 -0.59
CA GLY A 64 -18.62 18.75 -1.61
C GLY A 64 -17.70 19.96 -1.45
N THR A 65 -16.84 20.03 -0.46
CA THR A 65 -15.89 21.14 -0.29
C THR A 65 -14.43 20.75 -0.55
N GLY A 66 -14.17 19.90 -1.52
CA GLY A 66 -12.81 19.67 -2.00
C GLY A 66 -11.79 19.21 -0.95
N GLY A 67 -12.15 18.21 -0.15
CA GLY A 67 -11.22 17.53 0.74
C GLY A 67 -10.98 18.21 2.09
N TYR A 68 -10.64 17.42 3.07
CA TYR A 68 -10.21 17.83 4.41
C TYR A 68 -9.09 18.88 4.35
N LYS A 69 -9.34 20.10 4.87
CA LYS A 69 -8.32 21.14 5.00
C LYS A 69 -7.35 20.76 6.12
N ARG A 70 -6.17 20.32 5.76
CA ARG A 70 -5.13 19.83 6.64
C ARG A 70 -4.59 20.87 7.61
N GLY A 71 -4.64 20.59 8.90
CA GLY A 71 -3.77 21.24 9.87
C GLY A 71 -2.30 20.82 9.64
N ARG A 72 -1.37 21.76 9.81
CA ARG A 72 0.05 21.66 9.39
C ARG A 72 0.89 20.55 10.09
N ALA A 73 0.36 19.89 11.12
CA ALA A 73 1.14 19.02 12.01
C ALA A 73 0.92 17.51 11.85
N LEU A 74 -0.18 17.07 11.26
CA LEU A 74 -0.50 15.65 11.08
C LEU A 74 -1.07 15.47 9.67
N ARG A 75 -0.17 15.29 8.71
CA ARG A 75 -0.54 14.75 7.40
C ARG A 75 -0.35 13.23 7.46
N PRO A 76 -1.37 12.48 7.73
CA PRO A 76 -1.47 11.18 7.15
C PRO A 76 -1.54 11.43 5.65
N LEU A 77 -0.65 10.85 4.89
CA LEU A 77 -0.69 10.91 3.44
C LEU A 77 -2.06 10.37 3.02
N GLU A 78 -2.88 11.21 2.41
CA GLU A 78 -4.01 10.72 1.63
C GLU A 78 -3.40 9.84 0.55
N VAL A 79 -3.58 8.53 0.65
CA VAL A 79 -3.11 7.64 -0.39
C VAL A 79 -4.03 7.83 -1.57
N VAL A 80 -3.55 8.58 -2.54
CA VAL A 80 -4.25 8.81 -3.81
C VAL A 80 -3.57 7.93 -4.84
N GLY A 81 -4.37 7.27 -5.65
CA GLY A 81 -3.87 6.43 -6.71
C GLY A 81 -4.71 6.54 -7.98
N SER A 82 -4.20 5.97 -9.03
CA SER A 82 -4.88 5.78 -10.30
C SER A 82 -4.69 4.36 -10.80
N VAL A 83 -5.67 3.87 -11.55
CA VAL A 83 -5.62 2.58 -12.23
C VAL A 83 -5.85 2.82 -13.71
N GLU A 84 -5.02 2.23 -14.53
CA GLU A 84 -5.13 2.33 -15.99
C GLU A 84 -4.59 1.07 -16.67
N ARG A 85 -4.91 0.90 -17.93
CA ARG A 85 -4.27 -0.12 -18.77
C ARG A 85 -3.23 0.55 -19.64
N ILE A 86 -2.03 -0.01 -19.63
CA ILE A 86 -0.89 0.48 -20.41
C ILE A 86 -0.29 -0.62 -21.29
N GLY A 87 0.56 -0.25 -22.23
CA GLY A 87 1.28 -1.20 -23.08
C GLY A 87 0.36 -2.16 -23.82
N ILE A 88 0.69 -3.45 -23.77
CA ILE A 88 -0.04 -4.55 -24.43
C ILE A 88 -1.03 -5.17 -23.42
N ASP A 89 -1.89 -4.36 -22.82
CA ASP A 89 -2.92 -4.84 -21.91
C ASP A 89 -2.46 -5.05 -20.44
N TRP A 90 -1.42 -4.36 -20.00
CA TRP A 90 -0.93 -4.44 -18.64
C TRP A 90 -1.79 -3.59 -17.70
N LEU A 91 -2.07 -4.10 -16.51
CA LEU A 91 -2.71 -3.32 -15.45
C LEU A 91 -1.65 -2.50 -14.73
N HIS A 92 -1.82 -1.20 -14.70
CA HIS A 92 -0.95 -0.29 -13.99
C HIS A 92 -1.71 0.44 -12.88
N ILE A 93 -1.17 0.41 -11.67
CA ILE A 93 -1.67 1.13 -10.50
C ILE A 93 -0.55 2.04 -10.02
N ARG A 94 -0.87 3.33 -9.87
CA ARG A 94 0.05 4.31 -9.29
C ARG A 94 -0.50 4.75 -7.94
N ILE A 95 0.34 4.75 -6.91
CA ILE A 95 0.01 5.32 -5.60
C ILE A 95 1.06 6.35 -5.19
N ASN A 96 0.63 7.41 -4.50
CA ASN A 96 1.47 8.54 -4.07
C ASN A 96 2.21 8.26 -2.75
N THR A 97 2.49 7.02 -2.44
CA THR A 97 3.21 6.58 -1.26
C THR A 97 4.08 5.37 -1.59
N LEU A 98 5.10 5.14 -0.79
CA LEU A 98 5.89 3.91 -0.85
C LEU A 98 5.15 2.77 -0.17
N LEU A 99 5.52 1.54 -0.48
CA LEU A 99 5.02 0.40 0.28
C LEU A 99 5.52 0.50 1.73
N PRO A 100 4.63 0.27 2.70
CA PRO A 100 5.01 0.31 4.11
C PRO A 100 5.99 -0.82 4.43
N HIS A 101 6.87 -0.56 5.39
CA HIS A 101 7.69 -1.61 5.97
C HIS A 101 6.80 -2.62 6.69
N CYS A 102 6.96 -3.89 6.37
CA CYS A 102 6.12 -4.97 6.90
C CYS A 102 6.94 -6.25 7.04
N ARG A 103 7.26 -6.63 8.25
CA ARG A 103 8.05 -7.84 8.52
C ARG A 103 7.19 -9.11 8.67
N PHE A 104 5.95 -9.00 9.15
CA PHE A 104 5.11 -10.16 9.50
C PHE A 104 3.74 -10.15 8.83
N GLN A 105 2.99 -9.07 8.91
CA GLN A 105 1.66 -8.96 8.30
C GLN A 105 1.56 -7.71 7.43
N PRO A 106 1.08 -7.86 6.18
CA PRO A 106 0.84 -6.71 5.33
C PRO A 106 -0.26 -5.84 5.96
N PRO A 107 -0.09 -4.52 5.93
CA PRO A 107 -1.08 -3.62 6.49
C PRO A 107 -2.39 -3.69 5.69
N THR A 108 -3.49 -3.90 6.39
CA THR A 108 -4.84 -4.03 5.78
C THR A 108 -5.23 -2.80 4.98
N TRP A 109 -4.83 -1.61 5.43
CA TRP A 109 -5.13 -0.35 4.74
C TRP A 109 -4.61 -0.33 3.29
N LEU A 110 -3.44 -0.90 3.03
CA LEU A 110 -2.89 -0.93 1.66
C LEU A 110 -3.73 -1.83 0.75
N THR A 111 -4.10 -3.02 1.25
CA THR A 111 -5.00 -3.93 0.50
C THR A 111 -6.34 -3.25 0.22
N GLU A 112 -6.94 -2.62 1.24
CA GLU A 112 -8.21 -1.91 1.11
C GLU A 112 -8.13 -0.77 0.10
N THR A 113 -7.10 0.07 0.18
CA THR A 113 -6.87 1.16 -0.77
C THR A 113 -6.74 0.65 -2.21
N LEU A 114 -5.98 -0.42 -2.42
CA LEU A 114 -5.83 -1.00 -3.76
C LEU A 114 -7.13 -1.60 -4.27
N VAL A 115 -7.91 -2.26 -3.41
CA VAL A 115 -9.25 -2.77 -3.77
C VAL A 115 -10.18 -1.63 -4.13
N GLU A 116 -10.23 -0.54 -3.34
CA GLU A 116 -11.04 0.65 -3.63
C GLU A 116 -10.66 1.29 -4.97
N LEU A 117 -9.37 1.35 -5.31
CA LEU A 117 -8.90 1.86 -6.60
C LEU A 117 -9.34 0.97 -7.77
N LEU A 118 -9.26 -0.35 -7.62
CA LEU A 118 -9.72 -1.30 -8.63
C LEU A 118 -11.25 -1.23 -8.80
N ASP A 119 -12.01 -1.13 -7.70
CA ASP A 119 -13.47 -0.98 -7.72
C ASP A 119 -13.88 0.32 -8.43
N ALA A 120 -13.20 1.43 -8.13
CA ALA A 120 -13.44 2.70 -8.79
C ALA A 120 -13.15 2.63 -10.29
N TYR A 121 -12.08 1.95 -10.69
CA TYR A 121 -11.74 1.75 -12.09
C TYR A 121 -12.84 0.97 -12.83
N GLU A 122 -13.34 -0.14 -12.27
CA GLU A 122 -14.44 -0.92 -12.86
C GLU A 122 -15.76 -0.13 -12.87
N ALA A 123 -16.06 0.64 -11.82
CA ALA A 123 -17.24 1.50 -11.75
C ALA A 123 -17.24 2.59 -12.83
N CYS A 124 -16.06 3.04 -13.27
CA CYS A 124 -15.89 3.96 -14.40
C CYS A 124 -15.93 3.26 -15.77
N GLY A 125 -16.23 1.96 -15.82
CA GLY A 125 -16.31 1.19 -17.08
C GLY A 125 -14.99 0.57 -17.51
N GLY A 126 -13.94 0.65 -16.68
CA GLY A 126 -12.68 -0.06 -16.89
C GLY A 126 -12.87 -1.57 -16.79
N GLN A 127 -12.09 -2.31 -17.58
CA GLN A 127 -12.08 -3.78 -17.52
C GLN A 127 -10.72 -4.24 -16.99
N LEU A 128 -10.74 -5.02 -15.91
CA LEU A 128 -9.53 -5.63 -15.38
C LEU A 128 -9.06 -6.77 -16.28
N PRO A 129 -7.77 -6.84 -16.61
CA PRO A 129 -7.24 -7.99 -17.34
C PRO A 129 -7.20 -9.22 -16.42
N HIS A 130 -7.19 -10.40 -17.04
CA HIS A 130 -7.04 -11.68 -16.34
C HIS A 130 -5.85 -12.43 -16.88
N PHE A 131 -4.88 -12.71 -16.00
CA PHE A 131 -3.65 -13.44 -16.33
C PHE A 131 -3.62 -14.80 -15.65
N LYS A 132 -3.36 -15.87 -16.41
CA LYS A 132 -3.16 -17.22 -15.86
C LYS A 132 -1.81 -17.36 -15.19
N SER A 133 -0.81 -16.65 -15.70
CA SER A 133 0.53 -16.55 -15.14
C SER A 133 0.96 -15.09 -15.28
N ALA A 134 1.29 -14.43 -14.19
CA ALA A 134 1.55 -13.01 -14.15
C ALA A 134 2.92 -12.67 -13.58
N LEU A 135 3.47 -11.57 -14.03
CA LEU A 135 4.53 -10.84 -13.38
C LEU A 135 3.93 -9.60 -12.70
N LEU A 136 4.09 -9.52 -11.38
CA LEU A 136 3.85 -8.31 -10.59
C LEU A 136 5.16 -7.55 -10.47
N VAL A 137 5.22 -6.37 -11.06
CA VAL A 137 6.36 -5.46 -10.91
C VAL A 137 5.96 -4.32 -10.00
N ILE A 138 6.75 -4.11 -8.96
CA ILE A 138 6.59 -3.01 -8.01
C ILE A 138 7.81 -2.12 -8.13
N GLU A 139 7.61 -0.86 -8.48
CA GLU A 139 8.65 0.12 -8.70
C GLU A 139 8.47 1.29 -7.75
N GLU A 140 9.38 1.46 -6.82
CA GLU A 140 9.38 2.58 -5.90
C GLU A 140 10.39 3.64 -6.30
N TYR A 141 9.92 4.87 -6.36
CA TYR A 141 10.71 6.06 -6.60
C TYR A 141 10.75 6.89 -5.33
N SER A 142 11.93 7.09 -4.76
CA SER A 142 12.07 7.80 -3.49
C SER A 142 13.45 8.38 -3.29
N ASP A 143 13.55 9.40 -2.44
CA ASP A 143 14.81 9.96 -1.96
C ASP A 143 15.00 9.63 -0.46
N VAL A 144 14.79 8.35 -0.13
CA VAL A 144 15.05 7.87 1.24
C VAL A 144 16.52 7.50 1.38
N ASP A 145 17.09 7.83 2.53
CA ASP A 145 18.47 7.51 2.88
C ASP A 145 18.62 6.94 4.30
N GLY A 146 19.81 6.44 4.61
CA GLY A 146 20.21 6.02 5.93
C GLY A 146 19.27 5.00 6.56
N ARG A 147 18.64 5.36 7.69
CA ARG A 147 17.80 4.45 8.51
C ARG A 147 16.45 4.12 7.88
N HIS A 148 16.08 4.79 6.83
CA HIS A 148 14.80 4.58 6.11
C HIS A 148 14.95 3.69 4.88
N ILE A 149 16.13 3.13 4.65
CA ILE A 149 16.36 2.10 3.63
C ILE A 149 16.05 0.75 4.25
N PHE A 150 15.08 0.05 3.69
CA PHE A 150 14.64 -1.26 4.16
C PHE A 150 14.94 -2.35 3.12
N ASP A 151 15.08 -3.58 3.60
CA ASP A 151 15.20 -4.75 2.73
C ASP A 151 13.91 -4.96 1.95
N GLN A 152 14.02 -5.39 0.70
CA GLN A 152 12.89 -5.55 -0.22
C GLN A 152 11.86 -6.58 0.29
N ASP A 153 12.30 -7.63 0.95
CA ASP A 153 11.45 -8.68 1.52
C ASP A 153 10.62 -8.20 2.72
N ASN A 154 11.03 -7.10 3.35
CA ASN A 154 10.32 -6.48 4.47
C ASN A 154 9.33 -5.39 4.03
N LYS A 155 8.95 -5.34 2.75
CA LYS A 155 7.95 -4.40 2.24
C LYS A 155 6.58 -5.06 2.08
N GLY A 156 5.53 -4.27 2.19
CA GLY A 156 4.13 -4.73 2.16
C GLY A 156 3.64 -5.22 0.80
N TRP A 157 4.48 -5.82 -0.03
CA TRP A 157 4.12 -6.31 -1.37
C TRP A 157 3.03 -7.39 -1.34
N LYS A 158 2.91 -8.12 -0.24
CA LYS A 158 1.86 -9.14 -0.05
C LYS A 158 0.46 -8.51 -0.01
N ALA A 159 0.33 -7.27 0.46
CA ALA A 159 -0.94 -6.54 0.38
C ALA A 159 -1.35 -6.30 -1.08
N VAL A 160 -0.40 -6.07 -1.97
CA VAL A 160 -0.64 -5.90 -3.41
C VAL A 160 -1.14 -7.21 -4.02
N SER A 161 -0.45 -8.33 -3.78
CA SER A 161 -0.88 -9.63 -4.30
C SER A 161 -2.27 -10.01 -3.78
N ASN A 162 -2.58 -9.73 -2.51
CA ASN A 162 -3.90 -9.97 -1.94
C ASN A 162 -5.01 -9.14 -2.61
N ALA A 163 -4.73 -7.89 -3.01
CA ALA A 163 -5.71 -7.03 -3.67
C ALA A 163 -6.04 -7.46 -5.10
N ILE A 164 -5.10 -8.07 -5.82
CA ILE A 164 -5.29 -8.51 -7.22
C ILE A 164 -5.74 -9.97 -7.34
N LYS A 165 -5.60 -10.76 -6.27
CA LYS A 165 -6.01 -12.17 -6.20
C LYS A 165 -7.51 -12.32 -6.41
N GLY A 166 -7.89 -13.28 -7.26
CA GLY A 166 -9.30 -13.54 -7.62
C GLY A 166 -9.93 -12.51 -8.57
N ARG A 167 -9.19 -11.45 -8.92
CA ARG A 167 -9.66 -10.37 -9.82
C ARG A 167 -8.81 -10.27 -11.09
N VAL A 168 -7.51 -10.19 -10.94
CA VAL A 168 -6.53 -10.05 -12.03
C VAL A 168 -5.76 -11.35 -12.25
N ILE A 169 -5.51 -12.09 -11.17
CA ILE A 169 -4.89 -13.40 -11.15
C ILE A 169 -5.75 -14.38 -10.37
N PRO A 170 -5.79 -15.69 -10.73
CA PRO A 170 -6.59 -16.67 -10.01
C PRO A 170 -6.10 -16.90 -8.57
N ASP A 171 -4.79 -16.99 -8.37
CA ASP A 171 -4.14 -17.16 -7.06
C ASP A 171 -2.77 -16.46 -7.05
N ASP A 172 -2.18 -16.29 -5.87
CA ASP A 172 -0.86 -15.71 -5.67
C ASP A 172 0.19 -16.79 -5.31
N ASP A 173 -0.03 -18.02 -5.78
CA ASP A 173 0.91 -19.12 -5.62
C ASP A 173 2.15 -18.98 -6.54
N GLN A 174 3.19 -19.77 -6.25
CA GLN A 174 4.49 -19.70 -6.93
C GLN A 174 4.47 -20.00 -8.44
N TYR A 175 3.40 -20.62 -8.95
CA TYR A 175 3.25 -20.96 -10.37
C TYR A 175 2.41 -19.94 -11.13
N THR A 176 1.59 -19.19 -10.40
CA THR A 176 0.69 -18.17 -10.94
C THR A 176 1.32 -16.79 -10.91
N LEU A 177 2.06 -16.44 -9.84
CA LEU A 177 2.57 -15.09 -9.64
C LEU A 177 4.09 -15.08 -9.42
N SER A 178 4.79 -14.39 -10.31
CA SER A 178 6.17 -13.95 -10.09
C SER A 178 6.19 -12.50 -9.64
N VAL A 179 7.15 -12.11 -8.79
CA VAL A 179 7.24 -10.75 -8.25
C VAL A 179 8.62 -10.17 -8.53
N ALA A 180 8.66 -8.96 -9.06
CA ALA A 180 9.85 -8.15 -9.20
C ALA A 180 9.70 -6.85 -8.41
N MET A 181 10.67 -6.54 -7.57
CA MET A 181 10.69 -5.32 -6.77
C MET A 181 11.90 -4.47 -7.16
N LEU A 182 11.65 -3.23 -7.54
CA LEU A 182 12.63 -2.30 -8.07
C LEU A 182 12.56 -1.01 -7.27
N SER A 183 13.71 -0.39 -7.02
CA SER A 183 13.78 0.90 -6.33
C SER A 183 14.71 1.83 -7.09
N THR A 184 14.26 3.05 -7.30
CA THR A 184 14.99 4.09 -8.00
C THR A 184 15.05 5.36 -7.15
N ARG A 185 16.21 5.98 -7.03
CA ARG A 185 16.33 7.27 -6.33
C ARG A 185 15.63 8.37 -7.14
N SER A 186 14.73 9.07 -6.48
CA SER A 186 13.92 10.16 -7.07
C SER A 186 13.45 11.12 -5.99
N CYS A 187 13.29 12.38 -6.33
CA CYS A 187 12.69 13.38 -5.44
C CYS A 187 11.18 13.17 -5.19
N GLN A 188 10.55 12.20 -5.86
CA GLN A 188 9.15 11.83 -5.68
C GLN A 188 9.06 10.60 -4.77
N ASN A 189 8.05 10.58 -3.90
CA ASN A 189 7.67 9.38 -3.15
C ASN A 189 6.45 8.78 -3.82
N VAL A 190 6.68 7.83 -4.73
CA VAL A 190 5.62 7.20 -5.53
C VAL A 190 5.94 5.72 -5.73
N CYS A 191 4.89 4.90 -5.75
CA CYS A 191 5.00 3.49 -6.11
C CYS A 191 4.15 3.23 -7.36
N HIS A 192 4.76 2.60 -8.34
CA HIS A 192 4.13 2.06 -9.53
C HIS A 192 4.02 0.55 -9.39
N ILE A 193 2.84 0.02 -9.63
CA ILE A 193 2.52 -1.40 -9.53
C ILE A 193 1.99 -1.82 -10.90
N THR A 194 2.73 -2.67 -11.59
CA THR A 194 2.34 -3.17 -12.90
C THR A 194 2.11 -4.67 -12.83
N VAL A 195 0.96 -5.12 -13.31
CA VAL A 195 0.64 -6.55 -13.45
C VAL A 195 0.50 -6.86 -14.94
N LEU A 196 1.29 -7.81 -15.40
CA LEU A 196 1.34 -8.20 -16.82
C LEU A 196 1.39 -9.72 -16.98
N ASP A 197 1.02 -10.20 -18.17
CA ASP A 197 1.23 -11.61 -18.52
C ASP A 197 2.74 -11.93 -18.46
N MET A 198 3.11 -13.07 -17.87
CA MET A 198 4.51 -13.47 -17.72
C MET A 198 5.27 -13.51 -19.05
N LYS A 199 4.59 -13.79 -20.16
CA LYS A 199 5.19 -13.79 -21.51
C LYS A 199 5.66 -12.41 -21.96
N ASP A 200 5.07 -11.33 -21.42
CA ASP A 200 5.37 -9.93 -21.79
C ASP A 200 6.51 -9.35 -20.91
N ALA A 201 7.05 -10.13 -19.98
CA ALA A 201 8.15 -9.68 -19.11
C ALA A 201 9.36 -9.16 -19.89
N PRO A 202 9.83 -9.79 -21.00
CA PRO A 202 10.94 -9.26 -21.80
C PRO A 202 10.62 -7.87 -22.39
N ASP A 203 9.38 -7.65 -22.84
CA ASP A 203 8.97 -6.37 -23.43
C ASP A 203 8.92 -5.28 -22.36
N PHE A 204 8.39 -5.59 -21.17
CA PHE A 204 8.40 -4.67 -20.04
C PHE A 204 9.82 -4.22 -19.67
N PHE A 205 10.74 -5.16 -19.46
CA PHE A 205 12.11 -4.81 -19.08
C PHE A 205 12.92 -4.16 -20.22
N SER A 206 12.60 -4.47 -21.45
CA SER A 206 13.23 -3.81 -22.62
C SER A 206 12.76 -2.36 -22.81
N ALA A 207 11.51 -2.07 -22.43
CA ALA A 207 10.96 -0.72 -22.47
C ALA A 207 11.54 0.18 -21.36
N ARG A 208 12.08 -0.39 -20.29
CA ARG A 208 12.86 0.39 -19.31
C ARG A 208 14.16 0.85 -19.95
N SER A 209 14.33 2.15 -20.09
CA SER A 209 15.60 2.71 -20.58
C SER A 209 16.73 2.37 -19.62
N GLY A 210 17.97 2.25 -20.14
CA GLY A 210 19.15 1.84 -19.38
C GLY A 210 19.51 2.67 -18.15
N ASP A 211 18.89 3.83 -17.96
CA ASP A 211 19.04 4.69 -16.78
C ASP A 211 18.08 4.37 -15.63
N TYR A 212 17.40 3.21 -15.69
CA TYR A 212 16.39 2.80 -14.71
C TYR A 212 15.22 3.78 -14.54
N SER A 213 15.13 4.80 -15.34
CA SER A 213 13.96 5.67 -15.43
C SER A 213 13.00 5.10 -16.47
N VAL A 214 11.77 4.85 -16.09
CA VAL A 214 10.71 4.43 -17.02
C VAL A 214 10.22 5.67 -17.77
N THR A 215 11.08 6.27 -18.57
CA THR A 215 10.72 7.38 -19.45
C THR A 215 9.94 6.82 -20.62
N GLY A 216 8.61 6.90 -20.55
CA GLY A 216 7.73 6.57 -21.66
C GLY A 216 6.71 5.47 -21.42
N LEU A 217 6.72 4.81 -20.27
CA LEU A 217 5.64 3.90 -19.87
C LEU A 217 4.55 4.60 -19.02
N TYR A 218 4.89 5.74 -18.35
CA TYR A 218 3.98 6.45 -17.46
C TYR A 218 3.84 7.92 -17.81
#